data_1dc3be26ada189bb49bc2cfd52c3cf19
#
_entry.id   1dc3be26ada189bb49bc2cfd52c3cf19
#
_cell.length_a   1.000
_cell.length_b   1.000
_cell.length_c   1.000
_cell.angle_alpha   90.00
_cell.angle_beta   90.00
_cell.angle_gamma   90.00
#
_symmetry.space_group_name_H-M   'P 1'
#
loop_
_entity.id
_entity.type
_entity.pdbx_description
1 polymer ?
#
loop_
_entity_poly.entity_id
_entity_poly.type
_entity_poly.pdbx_seq_one_letter_code
_entity_poly.pdbx_strand_id
1 'polypeptide(L)'
;MSSNKLTTSWGAPVGDNQNSMTAGSRGPTLIQDVHLLEKLAHFNRERVPERVVHAKGAGAHGYFEVTNDVTKYTKAAFLSEVGKRTPLFIRFSTVAGELGSADTVRDPRGFSVKFYTEEGNYDIVGNNTPVFFIRDAIKFPDFIHTQKRDPKTHLKNPTAVWDFWSLSPESLHQVTILMSDRGIPATLRHMHGFGSHTFKWTNAEGEGVWIKYHFKTEQGVKNLDVKTAAKIAGENPDYHTEDLFNAIENGDFPAWKLYVQIMPLEDANTYRFDPFDVTKVWSQKDYPLIEVGRMVLDRNPENYFAEVEQATFSPGTLVPGIDVSPDKMLQGRLFAYHDAHRYRVGANHQALPINRARNEVRNYQRDGQMRFDNNGGGSVYYEPNSFGGPTESPEDKQAAYPVQGMADSVSYDHNDHYTQAGDLYRLMSEEERTRLVENIVNAMKPVEKEEIKLRQIEHFYKADPEYGKRVAEGLGLPIKKEV
;
A
#
# COMPACT_ATOMS: atom_id res chain seq x y z
N MET A 1 -39.36 -8.99 21.52
CA MET A 1 -39.18 -8.28 20.23
C MET A 1 -38.44 -7.00 20.52
N SER A 2 -37.22 -6.83 19.99
CA SER A 2 -36.50 -5.57 20.08
C SER A 2 -37.35 -4.47 19.43
N SER A 3 -37.63 -3.41 20.17
CA SER A 3 -38.37 -2.25 19.66
C SER A 3 -37.49 -1.57 18.61
N ASN A 4 -37.93 -1.45 17.37
CA ASN A 4 -37.25 -0.72 16.29
C ASN A 4 -37.43 0.82 16.44
N LYS A 5 -37.32 1.32 17.70
CA LYS A 5 -37.42 2.74 18.02
C LYS A 5 -36.07 3.41 17.87
N LEU A 6 -36.08 4.61 17.26
CA LEU A 6 -34.92 5.46 17.22
C LEU A 6 -34.51 5.88 18.64
N THR A 7 -33.22 5.87 18.93
CA THR A 7 -32.67 6.29 20.22
C THR A 7 -31.60 7.36 20.05
N THR A 8 -31.35 8.13 21.11
CA THR A 8 -30.11 8.93 21.25
C THR A 8 -28.90 8.01 21.37
N SER A 9 -27.69 8.56 21.29
CA SER A 9 -26.43 7.81 21.55
C SER A 9 -26.37 7.23 22.99
N TRP A 10 -27.18 7.73 23.91
CA TRP A 10 -27.30 7.27 25.29
C TRP A 10 -28.41 6.24 25.51
N GLY A 11 -29.08 5.82 24.42
CA GLY A 11 -30.10 4.77 24.46
C GLY A 11 -31.53 5.24 24.79
N ALA A 12 -31.75 6.52 25.05
CA ALA A 12 -33.10 7.04 25.30
C ALA A 12 -33.92 7.13 23.99
N PRO A 13 -35.23 6.76 23.99
CA PRO A 13 -36.07 6.88 22.81
C PRO A 13 -36.19 8.34 22.34
N VAL A 14 -36.12 8.55 21.02
CA VAL A 14 -36.31 9.85 20.38
C VAL A 14 -37.78 10.02 20.01
N GLY A 15 -38.38 11.12 20.49
CA GLY A 15 -39.80 11.40 20.25
C GLY A 15 -40.09 12.01 18.87
N ASP A 16 -39.23 12.91 18.41
CA ASP A 16 -39.33 13.54 17.07
C ASP A 16 -37.91 13.68 16.48
N ASN A 17 -37.71 13.23 15.26
CA ASN A 17 -36.44 13.33 14.51
C ASN A 17 -36.61 14.17 13.24
N GLN A 18 -37.77 14.74 13.01
CA GLN A 18 -38.09 15.56 11.82
C GLN A 18 -38.20 17.05 12.15
N ASN A 19 -38.53 17.37 13.39
CA ASN A 19 -38.76 18.74 13.83
C ASN A 19 -37.95 19.04 15.09
N SER A 20 -37.21 20.17 15.09
CA SER A 20 -36.56 20.68 16.28
C SER A 20 -37.54 21.37 17.22
N MET A 21 -37.23 21.39 18.51
CA MET A 21 -38.04 22.10 19.52
C MET A 21 -37.94 23.61 19.32
N THR A 22 -39.09 24.27 19.20
CA THR A 22 -39.16 25.75 19.02
C THR A 22 -40.13 26.38 20.02
N ALA A 23 -40.00 27.69 20.24
CA ALA A 23 -40.95 28.45 21.00
C ALA A 23 -42.16 28.83 20.13
N GLY A 24 -43.09 27.88 19.96
CA GLY A 24 -44.22 27.99 19.03
C GLY A 24 -43.80 27.80 17.59
N SER A 25 -44.77 27.86 16.67
CA SER A 25 -44.59 27.52 15.25
C SER A 25 -43.68 28.49 14.45
N ARG A 26 -43.46 29.66 14.96
CA ARG A 26 -42.59 30.71 14.35
C ARG A 26 -41.49 31.20 15.26
N GLY A 27 -41.34 30.62 16.42
CA GLY A 27 -40.35 31.02 17.43
C GLY A 27 -38.98 30.42 17.14
N PRO A 28 -37.96 30.85 17.88
CA PRO A 28 -36.61 30.32 17.76
C PRO A 28 -36.52 28.87 18.22
N THR A 29 -35.56 28.13 17.69
CA THR A 29 -35.16 26.81 18.18
C THR A 29 -34.60 26.94 19.60
N LEU A 30 -34.98 26.02 20.46
CA LEU A 30 -34.58 26.03 21.88
C LEU A 30 -33.35 25.14 22.07
N ILE A 31 -32.36 25.66 22.80
CA ILE A 31 -31.09 24.92 23.08
C ILE A 31 -31.32 23.69 23.96
N GLN A 32 -32.47 23.59 24.64
CA GLN A 32 -32.85 22.40 25.41
C GLN A 32 -33.25 21.18 24.53
N ASP A 33 -33.28 21.34 23.20
CA ASP A 33 -33.41 20.22 22.28
C ASP A 33 -32.09 19.44 22.22
N VAL A 34 -31.88 18.59 23.22
CA VAL A 34 -30.63 17.80 23.38
C VAL A 34 -30.41 16.87 22.19
N HIS A 35 -31.48 16.33 21.59
CA HIS A 35 -31.35 15.47 20.42
C HIS A 35 -30.79 16.24 19.20
N LEU A 36 -31.25 17.45 18.95
CA LEU A 36 -30.73 18.32 17.90
C LEU A 36 -29.25 18.61 18.12
N LEU A 37 -28.87 19.02 19.35
CA LEU A 37 -27.47 19.34 19.68
C LEU A 37 -26.54 18.16 19.48
N GLU A 38 -26.92 16.99 19.99
CA GLU A 38 -26.13 15.76 19.86
C GLU A 38 -25.97 15.35 18.39
N LYS A 39 -27.07 15.35 17.63
CA LYS A 39 -27.09 14.99 16.21
C LYS A 39 -26.17 15.89 15.38
N LEU A 40 -26.26 17.20 15.55
CA LEU A 40 -25.41 18.15 14.84
C LEU A 40 -23.93 18.05 15.27
N ALA A 41 -23.67 17.92 16.56
CA ALA A 41 -22.32 17.81 17.09
C ALA A 41 -21.63 16.54 16.60
N HIS A 42 -22.32 15.40 16.57
CA HIS A 42 -21.78 14.15 16.06
C HIS A 42 -21.51 14.22 14.54
N PHE A 43 -22.47 14.73 13.78
CA PHE A 43 -22.36 14.85 12.32
C PHE A 43 -21.11 15.62 11.89
N ASN A 44 -20.76 16.70 12.57
CA ASN A 44 -19.54 17.46 12.29
C ASN A 44 -18.24 16.65 12.49
N ARG A 45 -18.31 15.53 13.18
CA ARG A 45 -17.17 14.66 13.55
C ARG A 45 -17.20 13.29 12.89
N GLU A 46 -18.10 13.06 11.92
CA GLU A 46 -18.23 11.82 11.17
C GLU A 46 -17.11 11.66 10.10
N ARG A 47 -15.92 12.19 10.37
CA ARG A 47 -14.77 12.14 9.47
C ARG A 47 -13.51 11.81 10.26
N VAL A 48 -12.64 11.03 9.62
CA VAL A 48 -11.23 10.91 10.00
C VAL A 48 -10.39 11.57 8.90
N PRO A 49 -9.18 12.06 9.21
CA PRO A 49 -8.28 12.56 8.16
C PRO A 49 -8.08 11.51 7.07
N GLU A 50 -8.07 11.93 5.81
CA GLU A 50 -7.71 11.01 4.72
C GLU A 50 -6.25 10.55 4.87
N ARG A 51 -5.91 9.39 4.32
CA ARG A 51 -4.52 8.93 4.27
C ARG A 51 -3.68 9.91 3.45
N VAL A 52 -2.45 10.16 3.88
CA VAL A 52 -1.49 11.06 3.17
C VAL A 52 -1.32 10.62 1.71
N VAL A 53 -1.24 9.31 1.49
CA VAL A 53 -1.33 8.64 0.20
C VAL A 53 -2.30 7.46 0.33
N HIS A 54 -2.82 6.95 -0.78
CA HIS A 54 -3.79 5.87 -0.79
C HIS A 54 -5.17 6.26 -0.17
N ALA A 55 -5.58 7.51 -0.29
CA ALA A 55 -6.84 7.99 0.28
C ALA A 55 -8.05 7.28 -0.34
N LYS A 56 -8.17 7.28 -1.67
CA LYS A 56 -9.21 6.55 -2.42
C LYS A 56 -8.89 5.06 -2.48
N GLY A 57 -9.83 4.21 -2.07
CA GLY A 57 -9.64 2.78 -2.14
C GLY A 57 -10.88 1.95 -1.85
N ALA A 58 -10.80 0.65 -2.10
CA ALA A 58 -11.81 -0.35 -1.86
C ALA A 58 -11.21 -1.54 -1.09
N GLY A 59 -12.02 -2.27 -0.36
CA GLY A 59 -11.56 -3.43 0.42
C GLY A 59 -12.48 -4.62 0.27
N ALA A 60 -11.96 -5.80 0.59
CA ALA A 60 -12.71 -7.05 0.62
C ALA A 60 -12.11 -8.01 1.64
N HIS A 61 -12.94 -8.88 2.16
CA HIS A 61 -12.53 -10.02 2.97
C HIS A 61 -12.32 -11.26 2.10
N GLY A 62 -11.59 -12.22 2.64
CA GLY A 62 -11.35 -13.48 1.98
C GLY A 62 -10.51 -14.40 2.83
N TYR A 63 -9.83 -15.32 2.17
CA TYR A 63 -8.90 -16.26 2.79
C TYR A 63 -7.67 -16.48 1.91
N PHE A 64 -6.60 -16.87 2.58
CA PHE A 64 -5.40 -17.42 1.96
C PHE A 64 -5.33 -18.91 2.25
N GLU A 65 -5.04 -19.73 1.25
CA GLU A 65 -4.84 -21.16 1.38
C GLU A 65 -3.44 -21.55 0.94
N VAL A 66 -2.70 -22.26 1.78
CA VAL A 66 -1.38 -22.77 1.44
C VAL A 66 -1.51 -23.88 0.41
N THR A 67 -0.80 -23.77 -0.72
CA THR A 67 -0.82 -24.78 -1.79
C THR A 67 0.46 -25.60 -1.87
N ASN A 68 1.56 -25.07 -1.35
CA ASN A 68 2.88 -25.70 -1.41
C ASN A 68 3.58 -25.61 -0.05
N ASP A 69 4.32 -26.65 0.31
CA ASP A 69 5.13 -26.66 1.51
C ASP A 69 6.33 -25.72 1.39
N VAL A 70 6.39 -24.75 2.29
CA VAL A 70 7.47 -23.75 2.41
C VAL A 70 8.13 -23.79 3.80
N THR A 71 7.84 -24.78 4.62
CA THR A 71 8.32 -24.91 6.01
C THR A 71 9.83 -24.96 6.14
N LYS A 72 10.52 -25.44 5.11
CA LYS A 72 11.99 -25.38 5.04
C LYS A 72 12.57 -23.96 5.00
N TYR A 73 11.75 -22.93 4.74
CA TYR A 73 12.18 -21.54 4.64
C TYR A 73 11.62 -20.65 5.74
N THR A 74 10.45 -20.99 6.30
CA THR A 74 9.81 -20.18 7.34
C THR A 74 9.08 -21.03 8.35
N LYS A 75 9.17 -20.65 9.63
CA LYS A 75 8.40 -21.26 10.73
C LYS A 75 7.02 -20.62 10.93
N ALA A 76 6.62 -19.63 10.13
CA ALA A 76 5.35 -18.94 10.31
C ALA A 76 4.17 -19.90 10.30
N ALA A 77 3.41 -19.94 11.40
CA ALA A 77 2.41 -20.98 11.64
C ALA A 77 1.29 -20.99 10.58
N PHE A 78 0.92 -19.83 10.02
CA PHE A 78 -0.11 -19.79 8.97
C PHE A 78 0.36 -20.40 7.62
N LEU A 79 1.67 -20.68 7.46
CA LEU A 79 2.29 -21.33 6.29
C LEU A 79 2.73 -22.77 6.57
N SER A 80 2.39 -23.33 7.72
CA SER A 80 2.95 -24.61 8.23
C SER A 80 2.41 -25.87 7.56
N GLU A 81 1.30 -25.80 6.84
CA GLU A 81 0.64 -27.00 6.29
C GLU A 81 -0.12 -26.68 5.00
N VAL A 82 0.05 -27.52 3.98
CA VAL A 82 -0.72 -27.44 2.74
C VAL A 82 -2.22 -27.65 3.01
N GLY A 83 -3.05 -26.81 2.44
CA GLY A 83 -4.49 -26.78 2.66
C GLY A 83 -4.94 -25.90 3.84
N LYS A 84 -4.00 -25.41 4.65
CA LYS A 84 -4.33 -24.50 5.76
C LYS A 84 -4.86 -23.18 5.24
N ARG A 85 -6.00 -22.74 5.81
CA ARG A 85 -6.66 -21.48 5.45
C ARG A 85 -6.53 -20.45 6.55
N THR A 86 -6.13 -19.24 6.14
CA THR A 86 -6.02 -18.07 7.02
C THR A 86 -6.96 -16.97 6.52
N PRO A 87 -7.90 -16.48 7.33
CA PRO A 87 -8.74 -15.35 6.95
C PRO A 87 -7.92 -14.09 6.72
N LEU A 88 -8.36 -13.26 5.77
CA LEU A 88 -7.69 -12.01 5.46
C LEU A 88 -8.65 -10.87 5.14
N PHE A 89 -8.11 -9.66 5.17
CA PHE A 89 -8.71 -8.47 4.60
C PHE A 89 -7.70 -7.79 3.68
N ILE A 90 -8.14 -7.40 2.48
CA ILE A 90 -7.33 -6.63 1.55
C ILE A 90 -7.89 -5.23 1.34
N ARG A 91 -7.01 -4.24 1.16
CA ARG A 91 -7.39 -2.92 0.67
C ARG A 91 -6.57 -2.56 -0.57
N PHE A 92 -7.28 -2.28 -1.65
CA PHE A 92 -6.73 -1.67 -2.86
C PHE A 92 -6.92 -0.15 -2.81
N SER A 93 -6.04 0.60 -3.50
CA SER A 93 -6.14 2.06 -3.51
C SER A 93 -5.37 2.65 -4.69
N THR A 94 -5.71 3.87 -5.11
CA THR A 94 -4.78 4.74 -5.84
C THR A 94 -3.72 5.27 -4.87
N VAL A 95 -2.74 6.05 -5.34
CA VAL A 95 -1.65 6.58 -4.49
C VAL A 95 -1.78 8.09 -4.33
N ALA A 96 -1.77 8.85 -5.42
CA ALA A 96 -1.65 10.31 -5.38
C ALA A 96 -3.00 11.05 -5.27
N GLY A 97 -4.12 10.40 -5.57
CA GLY A 97 -5.45 11.00 -5.54
C GLY A 97 -5.98 11.23 -4.12
N GLU A 98 -6.81 12.26 -3.98
CA GLU A 98 -7.61 12.55 -2.79
C GLU A 98 -8.76 11.54 -2.66
N LEU A 99 -9.47 11.52 -1.52
CA LEU A 99 -10.54 10.57 -1.21
C LEU A 99 -11.66 10.55 -2.28
N GLY A 100 -11.99 11.69 -2.89
CA GLY A 100 -13.01 11.82 -3.93
C GLY A 100 -12.51 11.68 -5.38
N SER A 101 -11.25 11.31 -5.60
CA SER A 101 -10.69 11.17 -6.95
C SER A 101 -11.24 9.94 -7.68
N ALA A 102 -11.10 9.93 -9.02
CA ALA A 102 -11.54 8.80 -9.83
C ALA A 102 -10.60 7.59 -9.71
N ASP A 103 -11.16 6.40 -9.83
CA ASP A 103 -10.43 5.13 -9.74
C ASP A 103 -9.52 4.87 -10.95
N THR A 104 -9.93 5.32 -12.16
CA THR A 104 -9.26 4.99 -13.42
C THR A 104 -8.14 5.96 -13.82
N VAL A 105 -7.54 6.64 -12.83
CA VAL A 105 -6.38 7.51 -13.06
C VAL A 105 -5.10 6.69 -13.27
N ARG A 106 -4.13 7.26 -14.03
CA ARG A 106 -2.77 6.71 -14.13
C ARG A 106 -2.04 6.94 -12.82
N ASP A 107 -1.88 5.86 -12.06
CA ASP A 107 -1.29 5.86 -10.73
C ASP A 107 -0.86 4.43 -10.36
N PRO A 108 0.15 4.20 -9.51
CA PRO A 108 0.31 2.89 -8.88
C PRO A 108 -0.94 2.53 -8.08
N ARG A 109 -1.18 1.26 -7.87
CA ARG A 109 -2.27 0.79 -7.00
C ARG A 109 -1.68 0.16 -5.75
N GLY A 110 -2.15 0.64 -4.58
CA GLY A 110 -1.89 -0.02 -3.32
C GLY A 110 -2.52 -1.41 -3.31
N PHE A 111 -1.81 -2.35 -2.72
CA PHE A 111 -2.18 -3.76 -2.57
C PHE A 111 -1.79 -4.18 -1.16
N SER A 112 -2.67 -3.93 -0.18
CA SER A 112 -2.37 -4.15 1.23
C SER A 112 -3.21 -5.28 1.79
N VAL A 113 -2.56 -6.35 2.23
CA VAL A 113 -3.19 -7.57 2.75
C VAL A 113 -2.90 -7.71 4.23
N LYS A 114 -3.92 -7.92 5.03
CA LYS A 114 -3.85 -8.28 6.45
C LYS A 114 -4.29 -9.72 6.61
N PHE A 115 -3.39 -10.57 7.07
CA PHE A 115 -3.68 -11.96 7.46
C PHE A 115 -3.98 -12.00 8.96
N TYR A 116 -5.11 -12.59 9.33
CA TYR A 116 -5.48 -12.81 10.73
C TYR A 116 -5.02 -14.22 11.14
N THR A 117 -3.75 -14.32 11.51
CA THR A 117 -3.13 -15.62 11.85
C THR A 117 -3.38 -16.01 13.31
N GLU A 118 -3.07 -17.24 13.66
CA GLU A 118 -3.11 -17.72 15.04
C GLU A 118 -2.00 -17.13 15.94
N GLU A 119 -0.94 -16.59 15.34
CA GLU A 119 0.19 -15.97 16.05
C GLU A 119 0.09 -14.44 16.10
N GLY A 120 -0.99 -13.88 15.60
CA GLY A 120 -1.20 -12.43 15.46
C GLY A 120 -1.53 -12.03 14.04
N ASN A 121 -1.67 -10.73 13.80
CA ASN A 121 -1.83 -10.22 12.45
C ASN A 121 -0.49 -10.17 11.72
N TYR A 122 -0.52 -10.46 10.42
CA TYR A 122 0.59 -10.22 9.52
C TYR A 122 0.14 -9.34 8.35
N ASP A 123 0.88 -8.28 8.06
CA ASP A 123 0.54 -7.35 6.98
C ASP A 123 1.60 -7.37 5.86
N ILE A 124 1.14 -7.55 4.61
CA ILE A 124 1.92 -7.22 3.41
C ILE A 124 1.37 -5.92 2.83
N VAL A 125 2.17 -4.85 2.87
CA VAL A 125 1.76 -3.52 2.43
C VAL A 125 2.48 -3.18 1.13
N GLY A 126 1.93 -3.65 0.02
CA GLY A 126 2.51 -3.61 -1.31
C GLY A 126 1.79 -2.71 -2.30
N ASN A 127 2.21 -2.83 -3.55
CA ASN A 127 1.64 -2.15 -4.72
C ASN A 127 1.45 -3.14 -5.88
N ASN A 128 0.80 -2.68 -6.94
CA ASN A 128 0.72 -3.43 -8.21
C ASN A 128 2.00 -3.34 -9.06
N THR A 129 3.06 -2.78 -8.51
CA THR A 129 4.38 -2.64 -9.14
C THR A 129 5.45 -3.29 -8.27
N PRO A 130 6.45 -3.97 -8.88
CA PRO A 130 7.50 -4.67 -8.11
C PRO A 130 8.57 -3.74 -7.56
N VAL A 131 8.58 -2.49 -7.96
CA VAL A 131 9.55 -1.45 -7.58
C VAL A 131 8.85 -0.18 -7.12
N PHE A 132 9.63 0.79 -6.60
CA PHE A 132 9.15 2.09 -6.18
C PHE A 132 9.99 3.22 -6.78
N PHE A 133 9.54 4.48 -6.67
CA PHE A 133 10.18 5.66 -7.26
C PHE A 133 11.51 6.05 -6.62
N ILE A 134 11.66 5.79 -5.34
CA ILE A 134 12.80 6.18 -4.52
C ILE A 134 13.21 5.03 -3.61
N ARG A 135 14.52 4.97 -3.28
CA ARG A 135 15.10 3.92 -2.43
C ARG A 135 15.32 4.35 -0.99
N ASP A 136 15.25 5.65 -0.71
CA ASP A 136 15.48 6.20 0.62
C ASP A 136 14.24 6.95 1.11
N ALA A 137 13.76 6.58 2.29
CA ALA A 137 12.54 7.14 2.87
C ALA A 137 12.62 8.65 3.16
N ILE A 138 13.83 9.21 3.29
CA ILE A 138 14.02 10.65 3.51
C ILE A 138 13.48 11.49 2.34
N LYS A 139 13.49 10.94 1.12
CA LYS A 139 12.93 11.60 -0.08
C LYS A 139 11.41 11.51 -0.17
N PHE A 140 10.76 10.68 0.66
CA PHE A 140 9.34 10.40 0.48
C PHE A 140 8.43 11.64 0.64
N PRO A 141 8.60 12.50 1.66
CA PRO A 141 7.78 13.70 1.79
C PRO A 141 7.91 14.64 0.58
N ASP A 142 9.13 14.88 0.10
CA ASP A 142 9.40 15.75 -1.05
C ASP A 142 8.79 15.16 -2.32
N PHE A 143 8.98 13.87 -2.55
CA PHE A 143 8.34 13.16 -3.66
C PHE A 143 6.81 13.34 -3.63
N ILE A 144 6.18 13.12 -2.48
CA ILE A 144 4.72 13.23 -2.36
C ILE A 144 4.23 14.66 -2.53
N HIS A 145 4.96 15.67 -2.05
CA HIS A 145 4.63 17.06 -2.32
C HIS A 145 4.47 17.34 -3.82
N THR A 146 5.33 16.76 -4.67
CA THR A 146 5.23 16.95 -6.13
C THR A 146 4.02 16.25 -6.75
N GLN A 147 3.50 15.19 -6.11
CA GLN A 147 2.33 14.42 -6.59
C GLN A 147 1.00 15.00 -6.10
N LYS A 148 1.02 15.90 -5.11
CA LYS A 148 -0.17 16.55 -4.55
C LYS A 148 -0.44 17.87 -5.27
N ARG A 149 -0.98 18.86 -4.58
CA ARG A 149 -1.39 20.12 -5.16
C ARG A 149 -0.38 21.22 -4.88
N ASP A 150 -0.14 22.06 -5.87
CA ASP A 150 0.71 23.24 -5.74
C ASP A 150 0.22 24.14 -4.59
N PRO A 151 1.10 24.60 -3.68
CA PRO A 151 0.70 25.32 -2.49
C PRO A 151 0.10 26.72 -2.77
N LYS A 152 0.36 27.30 -3.94
CA LYS A 152 -0.17 28.60 -4.34
C LYS A 152 -1.48 28.49 -5.11
N THR A 153 -1.52 27.59 -6.11
CA THR A 153 -2.64 27.49 -7.05
C THR A 153 -3.66 26.45 -6.65
N HIS A 154 -3.26 25.49 -5.80
CA HIS A 154 -4.02 24.29 -5.44
C HIS A 154 -4.34 23.37 -6.63
N LEU A 155 -3.59 23.49 -7.73
CA LEU A 155 -3.70 22.65 -8.91
C LEU A 155 -2.63 21.55 -8.91
N LYS A 156 -2.85 20.48 -9.68
CA LYS A 156 -1.79 19.51 -10.00
C LYS A 156 -0.72 20.21 -10.84
N ASN A 157 0.55 19.91 -10.55
CA ASN A 157 1.69 20.58 -11.20
C ASN A 157 2.60 19.56 -11.92
N PRO A 158 2.39 19.31 -13.23
CA PRO A 158 3.23 18.40 -14.01
C PRO A 158 4.72 18.81 -14.02
N THR A 159 5.01 20.11 -13.96
CA THR A 159 6.39 20.61 -13.93
C THR A 159 7.10 20.13 -12.68
N ALA A 160 6.48 20.23 -11.50
CA ALA A 160 7.06 19.74 -10.24
C ALA A 160 7.27 18.21 -10.26
N VAL A 161 6.30 17.46 -10.82
CA VAL A 161 6.40 16.00 -10.94
C VAL A 161 7.63 15.58 -11.74
N TRP A 162 7.77 16.12 -12.96
CA TRP A 162 8.87 15.77 -13.85
C TRP A 162 10.21 16.37 -13.42
N ASP A 163 10.21 17.51 -12.72
CA ASP A 163 11.43 18.05 -12.12
C ASP A 163 12.00 17.10 -11.10
N PHE A 164 11.19 16.64 -10.14
CA PHE A 164 11.63 15.65 -9.13
C PHE A 164 12.13 14.36 -9.79
N TRP A 165 11.38 13.77 -10.71
CA TRP A 165 11.78 12.52 -11.36
C TRP A 165 13.07 12.68 -12.16
N SER A 166 13.24 13.77 -12.88
CA SER A 166 14.47 14.04 -13.64
C SER A 166 15.69 14.31 -12.78
N LEU A 167 15.49 14.79 -11.53
CA LEU A 167 16.56 14.96 -10.53
C LEU A 167 16.77 13.71 -9.65
N SER A 168 15.94 12.69 -9.80
CA SER A 168 15.98 11.43 -9.07
C SER A 168 16.01 10.25 -10.06
N PRO A 169 17.12 9.97 -10.73
CA PRO A 169 17.19 8.97 -11.80
C PRO A 169 16.83 7.56 -11.36
N GLU A 170 16.93 7.23 -10.07
CA GLU A 170 16.44 5.98 -9.51
C GLU A 170 14.94 5.74 -9.75
N SER A 171 14.18 6.80 -10.04
CA SER A 171 12.74 6.71 -10.35
C SER A 171 12.44 6.08 -11.72
N LEU A 172 13.42 6.01 -12.61
CA LEU A 172 13.20 5.72 -14.04
C LEU A 172 12.49 4.39 -14.29
N HIS A 173 12.86 3.33 -13.57
CA HIS A 173 12.23 2.02 -13.71
C HIS A 173 10.73 2.08 -13.35
N GLN A 174 10.40 2.67 -12.21
CA GLN A 174 9.01 2.83 -11.77
C GLN A 174 8.23 3.78 -12.69
N VAL A 175 8.84 4.88 -13.15
CA VAL A 175 8.22 5.80 -14.11
C VAL A 175 7.91 5.08 -15.43
N THR A 176 8.80 4.23 -15.92
CA THR A 176 8.56 3.43 -17.14
C THR A 176 7.37 2.48 -16.96
N ILE A 177 7.26 1.80 -15.80
CA ILE A 177 6.08 0.96 -15.49
C ILE A 177 4.81 1.81 -15.42
N LEU A 178 4.86 2.95 -14.73
CA LEU A 178 3.71 3.84 -14.54
C LEU A 178 3.20 4.40 -15.87
N MET A 179 4.09 4.75 -16.79
CA MET A 179 3.73 5.32 -18.09
C MET A 179 3.34 4.27 -19.13
N SER A 180 3.65 3.00 -18.89
CA SER A 180 3.17 1.88 -19.71
C SER A 180 1.67 1.63 -19.54
N ASP A 181 1.13 0.65 -20.25
CA ASP A 181 -0.27 0.21 -20.10
C ASP A 181 -0.59 -0.19 -18.65
N ARG A 182 0.38 -0.72 -17.90
CA ARG A 182 0.22 -1.15 -16.51
C ARG A 182 -0.11 -0.01 -15.52
N GLY A 183 0.08 1.24 -15.94
CA GLY A 183 -0.28 2.40 -15.11
C GLY A 183 -1.78 2.62 -14.93
N ILE A 184 -2.62 1.99 -15.77
CA ILE A 184 -4.09 2.06 -15.67
C ILE A 184 -4.66 0.64 -15.77
N PRO A 185 -4.71 -0.13 -14.67
CA PRO A 185 -5.37 -1.43 -14.67
C PRO A 185 -6.84 -1.33 -15.12
N ALA A 186 -7.35 -2.32 -15.83
CA ALA A 186 -8.74 -2.34 -16.25
C ALA A 186 -9.70 -2.39 -15.04
N THR A 187 -9.35 -3.16 -14.02
CA THR A 187 -10.01 -3.21 -12.71
C THR A 187 -8.99 -3.63 -11.65
N LEU A 188 -9.36 -3.59 -10.37
CA LEU A 188 -8.51 -4.07 -9.27
C LEU A 188 -8.24 -5.57 -9.33
N ARG A 189 -9.09 -6.35 -9.99
CA ARG A 189 -8.95 -7.80 -10.18
C ARG A 189 -7.94 -8.17 -11.25
N HIS A 190 -7.66 -7.29 -12.19
CA HIS A 190 -6.84 -7.52 -13.38
C HIS A 190 -5.42 -6.98 -13.24
N MET A 191 -4.89 -6.93 -12.04
CA MET A 191 -3.51 -6.51 -11.76
C MET A 191 -2.80 -7.48 -10.82
N HIS A 192 -1.49 -7.57 -10.95
CA HIS A 192 -0.64 -8.24 -9.98
C HIS A 192 -0.47 -7.39 -8.72
N GLY A 193 -0.05 -8.03 -7.61
CA GLY A 193 0.40 -7.36 -6.39
C GLY A 193 1.82 -7.78 -6.04
N PHE A 194 2.56 -6.90 -5.37
CA PHE A 194 3.94 -7.14 -4.96
C PHE A 194 4.18 -6.59 -3.56
N GLY A 195 4.98 -7.30 -2.77
CA GLY A 195 5.50 -6.75 -1.52
C GLY A 195 6.53 -5.64 -1.76
N SER A 196 7.08 -5.56 -2.96
CA SER A 196 8.09 -4.64 -3.49
C SER A 196 9.44 -4.74 -2.77
N HIS A 197 9.46 -4.67 -1.44
CA HIS A 197 10.65 -4.79 -0.61
C HIS A 197 11.18 -6.22 -0.51
N THR A 198 12.42 -6.32 -0.07
CA THR A 198 12.98 -7.57 0.44
C THR A 198 12.58 -7.74 1.89
N PHE A 199 12.14 -8.95 2.25
CA PHE A 199 11.88 -9.38 3.63
C PHE A 199 12.78 -10.57 3.96
N LYS A 200 12.79 -10.99 5.23
CA LYS A 200 13.51 -12.17 5.68
C LYS A 200 12.52 -13.24 6.15
N TRP A 201 12.72 -14.47 5.71
CA TRP A 201 12.09 -15.66 6.29
C TRP A 201 13.11 -16.43 7.14
N THR A 202 12.64 -17.03 8.22
CA THR A 202 13.47 -17.85 9.11
C THR A 202 12.71 -19.13 9.41
N ASN A 203 13.35 -20.29 9.20
CA ASN A 203 12.79 -21.61 9.46
C ASN A 203 12.86 -22.01 10.95
N ALA A 204 12.39 -23.22 11.27
CA ALA A 204 12.39 -23.72 12.63
C ALA A 204 13.80 -23.95 13.20
N GLU A 205 14.79 -24.21 12.34
CA GLU A 205 16.20 -24.38 12.67
C GLU A 205 16.94 -23.05 12.90
N GLY A 206 16.27 -21.91 12.65
CA GLY A 206 16.84 -20.58 12.77
C GLY A 206 17.64 -20.12 11.53
N GLU A 207 17.55 -20.86 10.42
CA GLU A 207 18.19 -20.50 9.17
C GLU A 207 17.35 -19.44 8.43
N GLY A 208 18.00 -18.38 7.97
CA GLY A 208 17.35 -17.25 7.31
C GLY A 208 17.55 -17.25 5.79
N VAL A 209 16.56 -16.70 5.07
CA VAL A 209 16.65 -16.39 3.65
C VAL A 209 16.00 -15.02 3.36
N TRP A 210 16.48 -14.32 2.35
CA TRP A 210 15.82 -13.13 1.83
C TRP A 210 14.72 -13.53 0.86
N ILE A 211 13.58 -12.82 0.89
CA ILE A 211 12.45 -13.09 -0.01
C ILE A 211 11.85 -11.83 -0.61
N LYS A 212 11.18 -11.98 -1.78
CA LYS A 212 10.27 -10.99 -2.36
C LYS A 212 8.93 -11.65 -2.68
N TYR A 213 7.82 -10.98 -2.30
CA TYR A 213 6.44 -11.46 -2.53
C TYR A 213 5.90 -11.04 -3.89
N HIS A 214 5.21 -11.95 -4.58
CA HIS A 214 4.54 -11.73 -5.85
C HIS A 214 3.12 -12.34 -5.84
N PHE A 215 2.09 -11.51 -5.88
CA PHE A 215 0.71 -11.94 -6.09
C PHE A 215 0.38 -11.89 -7.58
N LYS A 216 0.15 -13.01 -8.21
CA LYS A 216 -0.20 -13.11 -9.64
C LYS A 216 -1.70 -13.31 -9.77
N THR A 217 -2.41 -12.33 -10.39
CA THR A 217 -3.85 -12.43 -10.62
C THR A 217 -4.20 -13.63 -11.49
N GLU A 218 -5.21 -14.39 -11.12
CA GLU A 218 -5.76 -15.51 -11.93
C GLU A 218 -6.71 -15.02 -13.01
N GLN A 219 -7.26 -13.79 -12.91
CA GLN A 219 -8.13 -13.17 -13.90
C GLN A 219 -7.38 -12.67 -15.14
N GLY A 220 -6.04 -12.75 -15.12
CA GLY A 220 -5.16 -12.19 -16.15
C GLY A 220 -5.01 -10.67 -16.02
N VAL A 221 -3.89 -10.15 -16.49
CA VAL A 221 -3.63 -8.71 -16.52
C VAL A 221 -4.37 -8.08 -17.69
N LYS A 222 -5.14 -7.01 -17.40
CA LYS A 222 -5.83 -6.19 -18.40
C LYS A 222 -5.68 -4.72 -18.01
N ASN A 223 -5.56 -3.85 -19.00
CA ASN A 223 -5.36 -2.43 -18.80
C ASN A 223 -6.35 -1.63 -19.64
N LEU A 224 -6.64 -0.40 -19.23
CA LEU A 224 -7.41 0.58 -19.99
C LEU A 224 -6.48 1.46 -20.84
N ASP A 225 -6.91 1.78 -22.04
CA ASP A 225 -6.30 2.88 -22.78
C ASP A 225 -6.68 4.23 -22.16
N VAL A 226 -5.87 5.26 -22.44
CA VAL A 226 -6.02 6.59 -21.82
C VAL A 226 -7.38 7.24 -22.11
N LYS A 227 -7.93 7.04 -23.33
CA LYS A 227 -9.22 7.67 -23.72
C LYS A 227 -10.39 7.00 -22.98
N THR A 228 -10.39 5.68 -22.95
CA THR A 228 -11.38 4.89 -22.19
C THR A 228 -11.31 5.21 -20.70
N ALA A 229 -10.11 5.26 -20.13
CA ALA A 229 -9.92 5.60 -18.72
C ALA A 229 -10.41 7.00 -18.38
N ALA A 230 -10.12 8.00 -19.22
CA ALA A 230 -10.59 9.37 -19.04
C ALA A 230 -12.12 9.49 -19.14
N LYS A 231 -12.73 8.77 -20.09
CA LYS A 231 -14.20 8.70 -20.23
C LYS A 231 -14.82 8.11 -18.96
N ILE A 232 -14.35 6.95 -18.51
CA ILE A 232 -14.87 6.29 -17.30
C ILE A 232 -14.67 7.19 -16.08
N ALA A 233 -13.53 7.86 -15.92
CA ALA A 233 -13.29 8.79 -14.82
C ALA A 233 -14.33 9.90 -14.73
N GLY A 234 -14.85 10.36 -15.86
CA GLY A 234 -15.90 11.38 -15.94
C GLY A 234 -17.31 10.84 -15.75
N GLU A 235 -17.59 9.62 -16.17
CA GLU A 235 -18.92 9.01 -16.11
C GLU A 235 -19.17 8.22 -14.81
N ASN A 236 -18.15 7.51 -14.32
CA ASN A 236 -18.20 6.71 -13.11
C ASN A 236 -16.84 6.76 -12.37
N PRO A 237 -16.62 7.74 -11.50
CA PRO A 237 -15.35 7.86 -10.76
C PRO A 237 -15.09 6.69 -9.81
N ASP A 238 -16.09 5.89 -9.46
CA ASP A 238 -16.02 4.75 -8.54
C ASP A 238 -15.96 3.38 -9.27
N TYR A 239 -15.62 3.38 -10.54
CA TYR A 239 -15.69 2.21 -11.44
C TYR A 239 -14.95 0.97 -10.92
N HIS A 240 -13.73 1.11 -10.39
CA HIS A 240 -12.99 -0.04 -9.85
C HIS A 240 -13.58 -0.55 -8.54
N THR A 241 -14.10 0.36 -7.71
CA THR A 241 -14.79 0.01 -6.46
C THR A 241 -16.07 -0.76 -6.75
N GLU A 242 -16.87 -0.29 -7.71
CA GLU A 242 -18.10 -0.94 -8.17
C GLU A 242 -17.83 -2.32 -8.78
N ASP A 243 -16.80 -2.44 -9.65
CA ASP A 243 -16.42 -3.72 -10.26
C ASP A 243 -16.06 -4.77 -9.21
N LEU A 244 -15.21 -4.41 -8.23
CA LEU A 244 -14.82 -5.33 -7.16
C LEU A 244 -16.01 -5.78 -6.33
N PHE A 245 -16.86 -4.83 -5.93
CA PHE A 245 -18.03 -5.12 -5.13
C PHE A 245 -18.99 -6.07 -5.86
N ASN A 246 -19.35 -5.72 -7.11
CA ASN A 246 -20.27 -6.51 -7.91
C ASN A 246 -19.74 -7.90 -8.26
N ALA A 247 -18.43 -8.04 -8.52
CA ALA A 247 -17.83 -9.35 -8.77
C ALA A 247 -18.03 -10.29 -7.58
N ILE A 248 -17.77 -9.81 -6.36
CA ILE A 248 -17.93 -10.61 -5.15
C ILE A 248 -19.40 -10.92 -4.87
N GLU A 249 -20.31 -9.94 -5.02
CA GLU A 249 -21.77 -10.16 -4.86
C GLU A 249 -22.32 -11.21 -5.83
N ASN A 250 -21.78 -11.26 -7.05
CA ASN A 250 -22.19 -12.21 -8.08
C ASN A 250 -21.50 -13.59 -7.95
N GLY A 251 -20.63 -13.79 -6.96
CA GLY A 251 -19.87 -15.03 -6.76
C GLY A 251 -18.69 -15.22 -7.72
N ASP A 252 -18.33 -14.19 -8.49
CA ASP A 252 -17.11 -14.16 -9.33
C ASP A 252 -15.92 -13.73 -8.47
N PHE A 253 -15.48 -14.64 -7.60
CA PHE A 253 -14.49 -14.35 -6.55
C PHE A 253 -13.11 -14.10 -7.11
N PRO A 254 -12.56 -12.87 -6.98
CA PRO A 254 -11.22 -12.57 -7.45
C PRO A 254 -10.17 -13.39 -6.68
N ALA A 255 -9.15 -13.87 -7.41
CA ALA A 255 -8.12 -14.70 -6.82
C ALA A 255 -6.71 -14.36 -7.35
N TRP A 256 -5.71 -14.60 -6.49
CA TRP A 256 -4.29 -14.46 -6.81
C TRP A 256 -3.51 -15.64 -6.26
N LYS A 257 -2.53 -16.10 -7.03
CA LYS A 257 -1.49 -16.99 -6.51
C LYS A 257 -0.37 -16.16 -5.88
N LEU A 258 0.03 -16.52 -4.66
CA LEU A 258 1.20 -15.97 -4.01
C LEU A 258 2.42 -16.80 -4.35
N TYR A 259 3.44 -16.12 -4.85
CA TYR A 259 4.79 -16.66 -5.07
C TYR A 259 5.80 -15.87 -4.24
N VAL A 260 6.93 -16.50 -3.97
CA VAL A 260 8.12 -15.84 -3.43
C VAL A 260 9.33 -16.10 -4.32
N GLN A 261 10.24 -15.13 -4.41
CA GLN A 261 11.61 -15.37 -4.80
C GLN A 261 12.43 -15.56 -3.54
N ILE A 262 13.37 -16.48 -3.54
CA ILE A 262 14.22 -16.81 -2.39
C ILE A 262 15.67 -16.60 -2.76
N MET A 263 16.40 -15.83 -1.93
CA MET A 263 17.82 -15.57 -2.07
C MET A 263 18.52 -16.00 -0.77
N PRO A 264 19.57 -16.85 -0.83
CA PRO A 264 20.42 -17.13 0.34
C PRO A 264 20.99 -15.83 0.94
N LEU A 265 21.19 -15.79 2.26
CA LEU A 265 21.66 -14.58 2.93
C LEU A 265 23.03 -14.13 2.39
N GLU A 266 23.91 -15.07 2.11
CA GLU A 266 25.27 -14.83 1.59
C GLU A 266 25.29 -14.20 0.19
N ASP A 267 24.31 -14.50 -0.65
CA ASP A 267 24.23 -13.99 -2.02
C ASP A 267 23.99 -12.46 -2.06
N ALA A 268 23.41 -11.91 -1.01
CA ALA A 268 23.05 -10.49 -0.95
C ALA A 268 24.24 -9.55 -1.15
N ASN A 269 25.44 -9.97 -0.71
CA ASN A 269 26.66 -9.16 -0.82
C ASN A 269 27.34 -9.24 -2.20
N THR A 270 26.95 -10.19 -3.03
CA THR A 270 27.62 -10.49 -4.31
C THR A 270 26.70 -10.39 -5.51
N TYR A 271 25.39 -10.26 -5.29
CA TYR A 271 24.42 -10.10 -6.36
C TYR A 271 24.67 -8.80 -7.13
N ARG A 272 24.50 -8.83 -8.43
CA ARG A 272 24.81 -7.71 -9.35
C ARG A 272 24.06 -6.40 -9.08
N PHE A 273 22.93 -6.47 -8.39
CA PHE A 273 22.16 -5.32 -7.92
C PHE A 273 21.99 -5.42 -6.41
N ASP A 274 21.96 -4.30 -5.71
CA ASP A 274 21.64 -4.29 -4.28
C ASP A 274 20.24 -4.91 -4.06
N PRO A 275 20.13 -6.07 -3.40
CA PRO A 275 18.85 -6.74 -3.20
C PRO A 275 17.90 -5.99 -2.26
N PHE A 276 18.40 -5.01 -1.54
CA PHE A 276 17.65 -4.14 -0.62
C PHE A 276 17.26 -2.80 -1.25
N ASP A 277 17.61 -2.57 -2.51
CA ASP A 277 17.18 -1.40 -3.26
C ASP A 277 15.79 -1.66 -3.87
N VAL A 278 14.76 -1.01 -3.32
CA VAL A 278 13.37 -1.18 -3.78
C VAL A 278 13.12 -0.64 -5.19
N THR A 279 14.08 0.05 -5.81
CA THR A 279 14.00 0.45 -7.23
C THR A 279 14.42 -0.66 -8.19
N LYS A 280 14.86 -1.81 -7.66
CA LYS A 280 15.37 -2.96 -8.41
C LYS A 280 14.48 -4.21 -8.21
N VAL A 281 14.43 -5.03 -9.24
CA VAL A 281 13.88 -6.39 -9.17
C VAL A 281 15.01 -7.42 -9.15
N TRP A 282 14.73 -8.59 -8.58
CA TRP A 282 15.57 -9.76 -8.78
C TRP A 282 15.15 -10.46 -10.06
N SER A 283 16.11 -10.89 -10.86
CA SER A 283 15.82 -11.68 -12.05
C SER A 283 15.18 -13.01 -11.68
N GLN A 284 14.05 -13.34 -12.31
CA GLN A 284 13.40 -14.64 -12.12
C GLN A 284 14.22 -15.80 -12.70
N LYS A 285 15.21 -15.51 -13.56
CA LYS A 285 16.18 -16.49 -14.04
C LYS A 285 17.18 -16.87 -12.96
N ASP A 286 17.56 -15.90 -12.12
CA ASP A 286 18.53 -16.11 -11.03
C ASP A 286 17.82 -16.68 -9.80
N TYR A 287 16.68 -16.11 -9.42
CA TYR A 287 15.82 -16.54 -8.31
C TYR A 287 14.41 -16.79 -8.81
N PRO A 288 14.07 -18.04 -9.18
CA PRO A 288 12.76 -18.40 -9.73
C PRO A 288 11.62 -18.15 -8.73
N LEU A 289 10.41 -17.97 -9.25
CA LEU A 289 9.20 -17.90 -8.45
C LEU A 289 8.85 -19.28 -7.87
N ILE A 290 8.63 -19.34 -6.57
CA ILE A 290 8.16 -20.53 -5.83
C ILE A 290 6.74 -20.25 -5.36
N GLU A 291 5.79 -21.09 -5.75
CA GLU A 291 4.39 -20.97 -5.31
C GLU A 291 4.27 -21.26 -3.81
N VAL A 292 3.52 -20.43 -3.10
CA VAL A 292 3.26 -20.55 -1.66
C VAL A 292 1.81 -20.91 -1.39
N GLY A 293 0.88 -20.20 -2.06
CA GLY A 293 -0.54 -20.39 -1.81
C GLY A 293 -1.43 -19.54 -2.70
N ARG A 294 -2.71 -19.58 -2.41
CA ARG A 294 -3.76 -18.90 -3.17
C ARG A 294 -4.60 -18.00 -2.26
N MET A 295 -4.78 -16.76 -2.64
CA MET A 295 -5.67 -15.80 -2.01
C MET A 295 -6.97 -15.70 -2.80
N VAL A 296 -8.10 -15.75 -2.11
CA VAL A 296 -9.45 -15.60 -2.70
C VAL A 296 -10.21 -14.54 -1.93
N LEU A 297 -10.91 -13.65 -2.62
CA LEU A 297 -11.79 -12.64 -2.03
C LEU A 297 -13.24 -13.09 -2.22
N ASP A 298 -13.94 -13.38 -1.12
CA ASP A 298 -15.27 -14.04 -1.15
C ASP A 298 -16.35 -13.27 -0.40
N ARG A 299 -16.04 -12.12 0.20
CA ARG A 299 -17.02 -11.33 0.95
C ARG A 299 -16.71 -9.83 0.90
N ASN A 300 -17.75 -9.04 0.61
CA ASN A 300 -17.70 -7.59 0.69
C ASN A 300 -17.71 -7.09 2.15
N PRO A 301 -17.18 -5.86 2.43
CA PRO A 301 -17.42 -5.19 3.70
C PRO A 301 -18.91 -4.95 3.93
N GLU A 302 -19.35 -5.08 5.18
CA GLU A 302 -20.72 -4.68 5.58
C GLU A 302 -20.83 -3.17 5.76
N ASN A 303 -19.74 -2.52 6.16
CA ASN A 303 -19.68 -1.07 6.35
C ASN A 303 -18.32 -0.52 5.91
N TYR A 304 -18.34 0.36 4.92
CA TYR A 304 -17.12 0.93 4.34
C TYR A 304 -16.26 1.67 5.38
N PHE A 305 -16.88 2.52 6.21
CA PHE A 305 -16.13 3.29 7.21
C PHE A 305 -15.48 2.39 8.25
N ALA A 306 -16.25 1.46 8.80
CA ALA A 306 -15.77 0.56 9.86
C ALA A 306 -14.66 -0.39 9.38
N GLU A 307 -14.76 -0.89 8.14
CA GLU A 307 -13.91 -1.99 7.66
C GLU A 307 -12.88 -1.56 6.62
N VAL A 308 -13.12 -0.49 5.84
CA VAL A 308 -12.19 -0.03 4.81
C VAL A 308 -11.49 1.27 5.22
N GLU A 309 -12.26 2.27 5.68
CA GLU A 309 -11.69 3.57 6.06
C GLU A 309 -10.85 3.47 7.35
N GLN A 310 -11.30 2.72 8.35
CA GLN A 310 -10.60 2.53 9.62
C GLN A 310 -9.55 1.40 9.59
N ALA A 311 -9.44 0.63 8.49
CA ALA A 311 -8.40 -0.39 8.37
C ALA A 311 -7.00 0.24 8.43
N THR A 312 -6.13 -0.37 9.21
CA THR A 312 -4.73 0.05 9.38
C THR A 312 -3.80 -1.09 8.97
N PHE A 313 -2.81 -0.78 8.16
CA PHE A 313 -1.80 -1.73 7.69
C PHE A 313 -0.41 -1.18 7.99
N SER A 314 0.51 -2.05 8.38
CA SER A 314 1.91 -1.67 8.58
C SER A 314 2.85 -2.78 8.18
N PRO A 315 3.93 -2.51 7.42
CA PRO A 315 4.96 -3.51 7.15
C PRO A 315 5.70 -3.98 8.40
N GLY A 316 5.51 -3.30 9.53
CA GLY A 316 6.01 -3.71 10.84
C GLY A 316 5.05 -4.61 11.64
N THR A 317 3.90 -4.99 11.07
CA THR A 317 2.99 -5.99 11.66
C THR A 317 3.44 -7.36 11.17
N LEU A 318 4.19 -8.07 12.03
CA LEU A 318 4.92 -9.29 11.70
C LEU A 318 4.52 -10.45 12.63
N VAL A 319 4.83 -11.68 12.21
CA VAL A 319 4.66 -12.90 12.99
C VAL A 319 5.99 -13.68 13.05
N PRO A 320 6.17 -14.63 13.99
CA PRO A 320 7.37 -15.46 14.03
C PRO A 320 7.69 -16.09 12.67
N GLY A 321 8.97 -16.16 12.32
CA GLY A 321 9.42 -16.69 11.01
C GLY A 321 9.41 -15.70 9.86
N ILE A 322 8.94 -14.47 10.06
CA ILE A 322 8.96 -13.39 9.06
C ILE A 322 9.51 -12.12 9.68
N ASP A 323 10.45 -11.46 8.99
CA ASP A 323 11.14 -10.27 9.47
C ASP A 323 11.41 -9.28 8.33
N VAL A 324 11.81 -8.08 8.69
CA VAL A 324 12.20 -7.01 7.75
C VAL A 324 13.64 -7.19 7.26
N SER A 325 14.02 -6.41 6.27
CA SER A 325 15.39 -6.35 5.73
C SER A 325 16.02 -4.96 5.95
N PRO A 326 17.33 -4.79 5.64
CA PRO A 326 18.01 -3.50 5.68
C PRO A 326 17.56 -2.49 4.61
N ASP A 327 16.58 -2.80 3.78
CA ASP A 327 16.00 -1.87 2.79
C ASP A 327 15.67 -0.52 3.45
N LYS A 328 16.33 0.56 3.02
CA LYS A 328 16.19 1.89 3.64
C LYS A 328 14.75 2.42 3.57
N MET A 329 14.08 2.18 2.45
CA MET A 329 12.68 2.59 2.30
C MET A 329 11.78 1.80 3.22
N LEU A 330 12.00 0.49 3.37
CA LEU A 330 11.25 -0.35 4.31
C LEU A 330 11.46 0.12 5.75
N GLN A 331 12.69 0.39 6.17
CA GLN A 331 13.02 0.85 7.52
C GLN A 331 12.26 2.14 7.89
N GLY A 332 12.21 3.12 6.99
CA GLY A 332 11.41 4.35 7.20
C GLY A 332 9.91 4.07 7.28
N ARG A 333 9.42 3.09 6.53
CA ARG A 333 8.02 2.67 6.53
C ARG A 333 7.59 2.02 7.85
N LEU A 334 8.50 1.38 8.58
CA LEU A 334 8.19 0.78 9.90
C LEU A 334 7.71 1.85 10.90
N PHE A 335 8.29 3.04 10.86
CA PHE A 335 7.83 4.17 11.67
C PHE A 335 6.58 4.83 11.08
N ALA A 336 6.61 5.20 9.81
CA ALA A 336 5.63 6.09 9.19
C ALA A 336 4.19 5.56 9.25
N TYR A 337 3.98 4.27 9.06
CA TYR A 337 2.63 3.68 9.07
C TYR A 337 2.03 3.65 10.48
N HIS A 338 2.78 3.25 11.48
CA HIS A 338 2.30 3.24 12.86
C HIS A 338 2.02 4.65 13.39
N ASP A 339 2.85 5.63 13.03
CA ASP A 339 2.64 7.03 13.37
C ASP A 339 1.36 7.57 12.70
N ALA A 340 1.22 7.38 11.40
CA ALA A 340 0.04 7.82 10.65
C ALA A 340 -1.27 7.24 11.21
N HIS A 341 -1.27 5.98 11.61
CA HIS A 341 -2.47 5.34 12.16
C HIS A 341 -2.87 5.91 13.52
N ARG A 342 -1.90 6.20 14.39
CA ARG A 342 -2.16 6.86 15.69
C ARG A 342 -2.74 8.25 15.52
N TYR A 343 -2.24 9.01 14.55
CA TYR A 343 -2.77 10.31 14.19
C TYR A 343 -4.18 10.22 13.57
N ARG A 344 -4.35 9.33 12.57
CA ARG A 344 -5.54 9.29 11.72
C ARG A 344 -6.74 8.63 12.39
N VAL A 345 -6.53 7.52 13.08
CA VAL A 345 -7.56 6.65 13.65
C VAL A 345 -7.60 6.71 15.17
N GLY A 346 -6.45 6.84 15.80
CA GLY A 346 -6.31 6.98 17.25
C GLY A 346 -5.29 6.04 17.86
N ALA A 347 -4.88 6.34 19.09
CA ALA A 347 -3.84 5.63 19.83
C ALA A 347 -4.13 4.12 19.97
N ASN A 348 -5.41 3.76 20.11
CA ASN A 348 -5.88 2.37 20.28
C ASN A 348 -6.50 1.77 19.01
N HIS A 349 -6.06 2.20 17.81
CA HIS A 349 -6.59 1.72 16.53
C HIS A 349 -6.51 0.20 16.36
N GLN A 350 -5.56 -0.48 17.02
CA GLN A 350 -5.41 -1.93 16.97
C GLN A 350 -6.59 -2.67 17.62
N ALA A 351 -7.35 -2.02 18.52
CA ALA A 351 -8.50 -2.62 19.18
C ALA A 351 -9.79 -2.60 18.32
N LEU A 352 -9.82 -1.85 17.21
CA LEU A 352 -10.95 -1.82 16.30
C LEU A 352 -11.17 -3.21 15.65
N PRO A 353 -12.42 -3.66 15.44
CA PRO A 353 -12.71 -5.00 14.95
C PRO A 353 -11.94 -5.40 13.69
N ILE A 354 -11.79 -4.48 12.72
CA ILE A 354 -11.07 -4.73 11.47
C ILE A 354 -9.56 -4.87 11.67
N ASN A 355 -9.01 -4.24 12.70
CA ASN A 355 -7.57 -4.24 12.97
C ASN A 355 -7.14 -5.24 14.03
N ARG A 356 -8.09 -5.71 14.85
CA ARG A 356 -7.81 -6.52 16.02
C ARG A 356 -7.28 -7.92 15.61
N ALA A 357 -6.23 -8.37 16.29
CA ALA A 357 -5.79 -9.75 16.23
C ALA A 357 -6.90 -10.70 16.70
N ARG A 358 -6.96 -11.91 16.14
CA ARG A 358 -7.95 -12.94 16.52
C ARG A 358 -7.51 -13.78 17.72
N ASN A 359 -6.20 -13.88 17.94
CA ASN A 359 -5.63 -14.43 19.15
C ASN A 359 -5.65 -13.40 20.29
N GLU A 360 -5.47 -13.86 21.53
CA GLU A 360 -5.40 -13.01 22.70
C GLU A 360 -4.14 -12.14 22.67
N VAL A 361 -4.32 -10.81 22.80
CA VAL A 361 -3.20 -9.86 22.90
C VAL A 361 -2.81 -9.68 24.36
N ARG A 362 -1.58 -10.03 24.72
CA ARG A 362 -1.01 -9.91 26.06
C ARG A 362 0.22 -9.01 26.00
N ASN A 363 0.08 -7.76 26.38
CA ASN A 363 1.17 -6.78 26.44
C ASN A 363 1.00 -5.84 27.63
N TYR A 364 1.96 -4.94 27.82
CA TYR A 364 1.96 -3.94 28.89
C TYR A 364 1.53 -2.54 28.44
N GLN A 365 0.98 -2.40 27.23
CA GLN A 365 0.43 -1.14 26.73
C GLN A 365 -0.93 -0.88 27.41
N ARG A 366 -1.08 0.29 27.97
CA ARG A 366 -2.25 0.70 28.74
C ARG A 366 -2.69 2.10 28.35
N ASP A 367 -3.91 2.43 28.73
CA ASP A 367 -4.47 3.77 28.66
C ASP A 367 -4.57 4.34 27.22
N GLY A 368 -4.59 5.64 27.10
CA GLY A 368 -4.72 6.35 25.83
C GLY A 368 -6.16 6.62 25.41
N GLN A 369 -6.32 7.52 24.44
CA GLN A 369 -7.61 7.95 23.95
C GLN A 369 -8.43 6.78 23.37
N MET A 370 -9.73 6.79 23.63
CA MET A 370 -10.70 5.82 23.12
C MET A 370 -10.37 4.37 23.51
N ARG A 371 -9.80 4.15 24.68
CA ARG A 371 -9.69 2.82 25.27
C ARG A 371 -11.05 2.37 25.73
N PHE A 372 -11.60 1.30 25.13
CA PHE A 372 -12.98 0.85 25.34
C PHE A 372 -13.09 -0.58 25.87
N ASP A 373 -11.96 -1.28 26.02
CA ASP A 373 -11.87 -2.56 26.70
C ASP A 373 -11.59 -2.39 28.21
N ASN A 374 -11.37 -3.48 28.91
CA ASN A 374 -11.07 -3.43 30.35
C ASN A 374 -9.65 -2.95 30.68
N ASN A 375 -8.86 -2.49 29.67
CA ASN A 375 -7.51 -1.92 29.85
C ASN A 375 -6.53 -2.86 30.61
N GLY A 376 -6.70 -4.17 30.48
CA GLY A 376 -5.92 -5.19 31.20
C GLY A 376 -6.34 -5.35 32.67
N GLY A 377 -7.42 -4.73 33.14
CA GLY A 377 -7.95 -4.85 34.51
C GLY A 377 -6.93 -4.44 35.56
N GLY A 378 -6.92 -5.18 36.67
CA GLY A 378 -5.97 -4.98 37.78
C GLY A 378 -4.68 -5.80 37.64
N SER A 379 -4.37 -6.33 36.46
CA SER A 379 -3.15 -7.12 36.24
C SER A 379 -1.88 -6.28 36.31
N VAL A 380 -0.74 -6.92 36.56
CA VAL A 380 0.57 -6.25 36.49
C VAL A 380 0.80 -5.67 35.09
N TYR A 381 1.44 -4.51 35.02
CA TYR A 381 1.57 -3.71 33.78
C TYR A 381 3.02 -3.39 33.41
N TYR A 382 3.97 -4.20 33.91
CA TYR A 382 5.41 -4.06 33.63
C TYR A 382 6.12 -5.41 33.65
N GLU A 383 7.24 -5.51 32.97
CA GLU A 383 8.18 -6.62 32.93
C GLU A 383 9.61 -6.08 33.16
N PRO A 384 10.49 -6.80 33.89
CA PRO A 384 10.23 -8.07 34.60
C PRO A 384 9.37 -7.88 35.84
N ASN A 385 8.62 -8.91 36.23
CA ASN A 385 7.82 -8.88 37.46
C ASN A 385 7.79 -10.27 38.14
N SER A 386 7.38 -10.30 39.41
CA SER A 386 7.20 -11.51 40.21
C SER A 386 5.73 -11.88 40.43
N PHE A 387 4.81 -11.32 39.64
CA PHE A 387 3.37 -11.44 39.83
C PHE A 387 2.68 -12.31 38.77
N GLY A 388 3.45 -13.04 37.96
CA GLY A 388 2.89 -13.93 36.92
C GLY A 388 2.31 -13.23 35.71
N GLY A 389 2.81 -12.02 35.39
CA GLY A 389 2.47 -11.34 34.15
C GLY A 389 3.04 -12.03 32.92
N PRO A 390 2.61 -11.62 31.70
CA PRO A 390 3.19 -12.12 30.46
C PRO A 390 4.71 -11.93 30.42
N THR A 391 5.44 -12.89 29.84
CA THR A 391 6.90 -12.85 29.68
C THR A 391 7.28 -13.00 28.22
N GLU A 392 8.48 -12.51 27.87
CA GLU A 392 9.06 -12.72 26.53
C GLU A 392 9.15 -14.21 26.18
N SER A 393 9.16 -14.49 24.85
CA SER A 393 9.33 -15.83 24.26
C SER A 393 10.69 -15.87 23.54
N PRO A 394 11.77 -16.34 24.19
CA PRO A 394 13.11 -16.36 23.58
C PRO A 394 13.22 -17.18 22.30
N GLU A 395 12.37 -18.21 22.14
CA GLU A 395 12.28 -19.06 20.94
C GLU A 395 11.75 -18.30 19.72
N ASP A 396 11.03 -17.18 19.94
CA ASP A 396 10.50 -16.34 18.87
C ASP A 396 11.41 -15.17 18.52
N LYS A 397 12.56 -15.07 19.18
CA LYS A 397 13.58 -14.07 18.86
C LYS A 397 14.02 -14.25 17.41
N GLN A 398 14.04 -13.14 16.69
CA GLN A 398 14.47 -13.12 15.29
C GLN A 398 15.94 -13.48 15.15
N ALA A 399 16.27 -14.24 14.08
CA ALA A 399 17.65 -14.61 13.79
C ALA A 399 18.50 -13.35 13.51
N ALA A 400 19.64 -13.26 14.20
CA ALA A 400 20.58 -12.18 14.00
C ALA A 400 21.24 -12.26 12.61
N TYR A 401 21.53 -11.12 12.02
CA TYR A 401 22.38 -11.00 10.83
C TYR A 401 23.44 -9.93 11.06
N PRO A 402 24.63 -10.05 10.47
CA PRO A 402 25.71 -9.10 10.70
C PRO A 402 25.42 -7.78 9.98
N VAL A 403 25.70 -6.67 10.64
CA VAL A 403 25.74 -5.33 10.04
C VAL A 403 27.13 -4.74 10.29
N GLN A 404 27.71 -4.07 9.27
CA GLN A 404 28.97 -3.35 9.44
C GLN A 404 29.00 -2.12 8.52
N GLY A 405 29.81 -1.13 8.89
CA GLY A 405 29.95 0.14 8.17
C GLY A 405 30.13 1.32 9.12
N MET A 406 30.44 2.47 8.55
CA MET A 406 30.43 3.74 9.28
C MET A 406 29.02 4.34 9.25
N ALA A 407 28.63 5.02 10.32
CA ALA A 407 27.40 5.81 10.35
C ALA A 407 27.64 7.10 9.54
N ASP A 408 27.09 7.14 8.32
CA ASP A 408 27.22 8.28 7.40
C ASP A 408 26.03 8.37 6.45
N SER A 409 25.83 9.54 5.86
CA SER A 409 24.89 9.77 4.74
C SER A 409 25.57 9.39 3.43
N VAL A 410 25.25 8.19 2.92
CA VAL A 410 25.90 7.64 1.73
C VAL A 410 25.09 7.96 0.48
N SER A 411 25.73 8.60 -0.52
CA SER A 411 25.16 8.82 -1.85
C SER A 411 25.19 7.53 -2.69
N TYR A 412 24.15 7.36 -3.50
CA TYR A 412 24.00 6.24 -4.45
C TYR A 412 24.30 6.64 -5.91
N ASP A 413 25.06 7.71 -6.13
CA ASP A 413 25.32 8.30 -7.46
C ASP A 413 26.00 7.33 -8.45
N HIS A 414 26.67 6.29 -7.93
CA HIS A 414 27.34 5.27 -8.73
C HIS A 414 26.48 4.04 -9.03
N ASN A 415 25.22 4.00 -8.59
CA ASN A 415 24.33 2.87 -8.86
C ASN A 415 23.76 2.92 -10.27
N ASP A 416 23.59 1.76 -10.84
CA ASP A 416 22.92 1.60 -12.14
C ASP A 416 21.42 1.90 -12.03
N HIS A 417 20.98 3.02 -12.59
CA HIS A 417 19.59 3.44 -12.63
C HIS A 417 18.90 3.06 -13.95
N TYR A 418 19.64 2.56 -14.93
CA TYR A 418 19.21 2.52 -16.33
C TYR A 418 18.97 1.11 -16.87
N THR A 419 19.80 0.14 -16.50
CA THR A 419 19.75 -1.21 -17.08
C THR A 419 18.36 -1.83 -16.98
N GLN A 420 17.75 -1.88 -15.80
CA GLN A 420 16.45 -2.54 -15.62
C GLN A 420 15.28 -1.78 -16.27
N ALA A 421 15.36 -0.45 -16.37
CA ALA A 421 14.38 0.34 -17.11
C ALA A 421 14.48 0.08 -18.61
N GLY A 422 15.71 -0.03 -19.15
CA GLY A 422 15.98 -0.40 -20.54
C GLY A 422 15.55 -1.83 -20.85
N ASP A 423 15.84 -2.78 -19.95
CA ASP A 423 15.39 -4.17 -20.10
C ASP A 423 13.86 -4.25 -20.20
N LEU A 424 13.15 -3.52 -19.34
CA LEU A 424 11.69 -3.43 -19.38
C LEU A 424 11.20 -2.88 -20.75
N TYR A 425 11.82 -1.80 -21.24
CA TYR A 425 11.47 -1.22 -22.54
C TYR A 425 11.66 -2.22 -23.67
N ARG A 426 12.78 -2.95 -23.69
CA ARG A 426 13.09 -3.97 -24.71
C ARG A 426 12.16 -5.18 -24.66
N LEU A 427 11.60 -5.52 -23.49
CA LEU A 427 10.63 -6.62 -23.33
C LEU A 427 9.24 -6.27 -23.88
N MET A 428 8.91 -4.98 -24.06
CA MET A 428 7.62 -4.56 -24.61
C MET A 428 7.51 -4.82 -26.09
N SER A 429 6.29 -5.11 -26.58
CA SER A 429 6.00 -5.13 -28.02
C SER A 429 6.13 -3.73 -28.62
N GLU A 430 6.18 -3.64 -29.94
CA GLU A 430 6.27 -2.34 -30.63
C GLU A 430 5.05 -1.45 -30.34
N GLU A 431 3.87 -2.02 -30.25
CA GLU A 431 2.64 -1.32 -29.93
C GLU A 431 2.67 -0.81 -28.47
N GLU A 432 3.19 -1.60 -27.53
CA GLU A 432 3.35 -1.18 -26.14
C GLU A 432 4.38 -0.06 -25.98
N ARG A 433 5.51 -0.12 -26.70
CA ARG A 433 6.52 0.96 -26.74
C ARG A 433 5.92 2.24 -27.30
N THR A 434 5.14 2.12 -28.37
CA THR A 434 4.45 3.29 -28.98
C THR A 434 3.53 3.94 -27.98
N ARG A 435 2.66 3.21 -27.30
CA ARG A 435 1.77 3.74 -26.26
C ARG A 435 2.53 4.33 -25.09
N LEU A 436 3.62 3.67 -24.65
CA LEU A 436 4.49 4.20 -23.59
C LEU A 436 5.04 5.58 -23.96
N VAL A 437 5.61 5.71 -25.17
CA VAL A 437 6.18 6.97 -25.66
C VAL A 437 5.09 8.05 -25.77
N GLU A 438 3.94 7.74 -26.34
CA GLU A 438 2.79 8.67 -26.44
C GLU A 438 2.33 9.14 -25.04
N ASN A 439 2.23 8.24 -24.08
CA ASN A 439 1.86 8.57 -22.69
C ASN A 439 2.86 9.53 -22.07
N ILE A 440 4.16 9.26 -22.19
CA ILE A 440 5.24 10.11 -21.68
C ILE A 440 5.22 11.49 -22.35
N VAL A 441 5.17 11.53 -23.68
CA VAL A 441 5.14 12.79 -24.46
C VAL A 441 3.95 13.64 -24.03
N ASN A 442 2.76 13.06 -23.93
CA ASN A 442 1.57 13.79 -23.49
C ASN A 442 1.66 14.30 -22.06
N ALA A 443 2.25 13.51 -21.16
CA ALA A 443 2.46 13.90 -19.76
C ALA A 443 3.54 14.99 -19.61
N MET A 444 4.54 15.02 -20.50
CA MET A 444 5.63 16.00 -20.47
C MET A 444 5.33 17.30 -21.25
N LYS A 445 4.39 17.28 -22.19
CA LYS A 445 4.03 18.50 -22.96
C LYS A 445 3.77 19.74 -22.08
N PRO A 446 2.97 19.65 -20.98
CA PRO A 446 2.66 20.81 -20.14
C PRO A 446 3.80 21.24 -19.20
N VAL A 447 4.94 20.54 -19.16
CA VAL A 447 6.10 20.94 -18.35
C VAL A 447 6.64 22.27 -18.90
N GLU A 448 6.77 23.27 -18.04
CA GLU A 448 7.09 24.63 -18.46
C GLU A 448 8.57 24.82 -18.83
N LYS A 449 9.48 24.14 -18.10
CA LYS A 449 10.92 24.28 -18.29
C LYS A 449 11.49 23.23 -19.22
N GLU A 450 12.08 23.66 -20.33
CA GLU A 450 12.72 22.78 -21.32
C GLU A 450 13.87 21.94 -20.72
N GLU A 451 14.64 22.53 -19.81
CA GLU A 451 15.75 21.84 -19.15
C GLU A 451 15.33 20.56 -18.41
N ILE A 452 14.11 20.54 -17.83
CA ILE A 452 13.54 19.37 -17.18
C ILE A 452 13.26 18.29 -18.22
N LYS A 453 12.66 18.66 -19.36
CA LYS A 453 12.38 17.74 -20.46
C LYS A 453 13.67 17.13 -21.01
N LEU A 454 14.68 17.97 -21.26
CA LEU A 454 15.98 17.51 -21.79
C LEU A 454 16.69 16.56 -20.83
N ARG A 455 16.70 16.86 -19.53
CA ARG A 455 17.29 15.98 -18.50
C ARG A 455 16.58 14.64 -18.44
N GLN A 456 15.25 14.62 -18.51
CA GLN A 456 14.50 13.38 -18.49
C GLN A 456 14.69 12.57 -19.79
N ILE A 457 14.77 13.21 -20.96
CA ILE A 457 15.09 12.55 -22.24
C ILE A 457 16.46 11.86 -22.15
N GLU A 458 17.45 12.52 -21.53
CA GLU A 458 18.77 11.91 -21.33
C GLU A 458 18.70 10.63 -20.51
N HIS A 459 17.87 10.57 -19.45
CA HIS A 459 17.67 9.36 -18.67
C HIS A 459 17.02 8.24 -19.51
N PHE A 460 16.02 8.55 -20.32
CA PHE A 460 15.43 7.57 -21.22
C PHE A 460 16.46 7.07 -22.25
N TYR A 461 17.30 7.95 -22.77
CA TYR A 461 18.35 7.61 -23.72
C TYR A 461 19.43 6.71 -23.10
N LYS A 462 19.84 6.97 -21.85
CA LYS A 462 20.77 6.12 -21.11
C LYS A 462 20.21 4.74 -20.83
N ALA A 463 18.91 4.61 -20.61
CA ALA A 463 18.23 3.32 -20.45
C ALA A 463 18.19 2.52 -21.77
N ASP A 464 17.78 3.18 -22.87
CA ASP A 464 17.79 2.65 -24.21
C ASP A 464 17.80 3.80 -25.24
N PRO A 465 18.76 3.82 -26.20
CA PRO A 465 18.86 4.90 -27.18
C PRO A 465 17.59 5.10 -28.02
N GLU A 466 16.86 4.05 -28.38
CA GLU A 466 15.59 4.15 -29.12
C GLU A 466 14.52 4.82 -28.25
N TYR A 467 14.43 4.43 -26.97
CA TYR A 467 13.50 5.00 -26.02
C TYR A 467 13.65 6.51 -25.92
N GLY A 468 14.87 6.98 -25.66
CA GLY A 468 15.16 8.41 -25.58
C GLY A 468 14.91 9.17 -26.89
N LYS A 469 15.28 8.60 -28.04
CA LYS A 469 15.03 9.21 -29.37
C LYS A 469 13.54 9.41 -29.62
N ARG A 470 12.74 8.39 -29.43
CA ARG A 470 11.29 8.44 -29.68
C ARG A 470 10.60 9.49 -28.79
N VAL A 471 11.00 9.60 -27.52
CA VAL A 471 10.47 10.64 -26.62
C VAL A 471 10.91 12.03 -27.06
N ALA A 472 12.17 12.23 -27.42
CA ALA A 472 12.70 13.50 -27.93
C ALA A 472 11.96 13.95 -29.19
N GLU A 473 11.80 13.05 -30.17
CA GLU A 473 11.05 13.31 -31.41
C GLU A 473 9.60 13.72 -31.13
N GLY A 474 8.92 13.00 -30.22
CA GLY A 474 7.54 13.30 -29.83
C GLY A 474 7.36 14.64 -29.13
N LEU A 475 8.41 15.15 -28.48
CA LEU A 475 8.44 16.48 -27.85
C LEU A 475 9.00 17.57 -28.77
N GLY A 476 9.56 17.21 -29.92
CA GLY A 476 10.23 18.14 -30.83
C GLY A 476 11.53 18.73 -30.26
N LEU A 477 12.23 17.97 -29.40
CA LEU A 477 13.44 18.39 -28.70
C LEU A 477 14.67 17.61 -29.19
N PRO A 478 15.88 18.24 -29.14
CA PRO A 478 17.10 17.55 -29.50
C PRO A 478 17.55 16.56 -28.42
N ILE A 479 18.30 15.54 -28.83
CA ILE A 479 19.10 14.73 -27.92
C ILE A 479 20.44 15.46 -27.77
N LYS A 480 20.84 15.79 -26.54
CA LYS A 480 22.23 16.23 -26.31
C LYS A 480 23.14 15.05 -26.59
N LYS A 481 23.94 15.13 -27.67
CA LYS A 481 25.06 14.22 -27.82
C LYS A 481 26.07 14.56 -26.72
N GLU A 482 26.46 13.57 -25.93
CA GLU A 482 27.67 13.72 -25.09
C GLU A 482 28.83 14.09 -26.04
N VAL A 483 29.49 15.22 -25.72
CA VAL A 483 30.75 15.64 -26.35
C VAL A 483 31.89 14.87 -25.72
#